data_1cca61a001ea05b27f39cd668e8e339c
#
_entry.id   1cca61a001ea05b27f39cd668e8e339c
#
_cell.length_a   1.000
_cell.length_b   1.000
_cell.length_c   1.000
_cell.angle_alpha   90.00
_cell.angle_beta   90.00
_cell.angle_gamma   90.00
#
_symmetry.space_group_name_H-M   'P 1'
#
loop_
_entity.id
_entity.type
_entity.pdbx_description
1 polymer ?
#
loop_
_entity_poly.entity_id
_entity_poly.type
_entity_poly.pdbx_seq_one_letter_code
_entity_poly.pdbx_strand_id
1 'polypeptide(L)'
;MTTTNSDEAARTTIAEAVLGVSGVAFLRPALGDLLRSAVVARTGLRTPGTAVRRNAGVRITHPDGEPVKVEVHVVLLHGHRAVDVTRDIREAVRAAYPTGTPAIPVHVTVTGIL
;
A
#
# COMPACT_ATOMS: atom_id res chain seq x y z
N MET A 1 -14.80 14.35 -6.24
CA MET A 1 -14.03 14.89 -5.12
C MET A 1 -14.04 13.96 -3.92
N THR A 2 -15.20 13.42 -3.60
CA THR A 2 -15.34 12.46 -2.52
C THR A 2 -14.53 11.18 -2.74
N THR A 3 -14.32 10.79 -4.00
CA THR A 3 -13.58 9.57 -4.36
C THR A 3 -12.12 9.63 -3.87
N THR A 4 -11.46 10.78 -4.03
CA THR A 4 -10.07 10.94 -3.62
C THR A 4 -9.90 10.80 -2.11
N ASN A 5 -10.81 11.39 -1.35
CA ASN A 5 -10.77 11.29 0.12
C ASN A 5 -11.08 9.87 0.59
N SER A 6 -12.01 9.20 -0.09
CA SER A 6 -12.35 7.81 0.22
C SER A 6 -11.17 6.88 -0.04
N ASP A 7 -10.45 7.10 -1.14
CA ASP A 7 -9.27 6.30 -1.46
C ASP A 7 -8.14 6.55 -0.47
N GLU A 8 -7.96 7.80 -0.05
CA GLU A 8 -6.93 8.13 0.95
C GLU A 8 -7.23 7.45 2.29
N ALA A 9 -8.48 7.51 2.73
CA ALA A 9 -8.90 6.86 3.96
C ALA A 9 -8.76 5.34 3.85
N ALA A 10 -9.14 4.78 2.72
CA ALA A 10 -9.01 3.34 2.48
C ALA A 10 -7.54 2.91 2.49
N ARG A 11 -6.66 3.68 1.85
CA ARG A 11 -5.24 3.38 1.85
C ARG A 11 -4.66 3.39 3.26
N THR A 12 -5.05 4.35 4.07
CA THR A 12 -4.58 4.43 5.45
C THR A 12 -5.05 3.22 6.25
N THR A 13 -6.30 2.84 6.12
CA THR A 13 -6.86 1.68 6.80
C THR A 13 -6.15 0.39 6.37
N ILE A 14 -5.93 0.25 5.07
CA ILE A 14 -5.22 -0.92 4.52
C ILE A 14 -3.78 -0.95 5.02
N ALA A 15 -3.10 0.19 5.02
CA ALA A 15 -1.72 0.27 5.49
C ALA A 15 -1.60 -0.16 6.95
N GLU A 16 -2.51 0.28 7.79
CA GLU A 16 -2.53 -0.11 9.20
C GLU A 16 -2.76 -1.61 9.36
N ALA A 17 -3.67 -2.16 8.58
CA ALA A 17 -3.96 -3.59 8.61
C ALA A 17 -2.73 -4.41 8.18
N VAL A 18 -2.05 -3.99 7.13
CA VAL A 18 -0.85 -4.67 6.63
C VAL A 18 0.28 -4.59 7.66
N LEU A 19 0.48 -3.43 8.26
CA LEU A 19 1.52 -3.26 9.27
C LEU A 19 1.27 -4.09 10.52
N GLY A 20 0.03 -4.48 10.75
CA GLY A 20 -0.32 -5.38 11.85
C GLY A 20 -0.08 -6.86 11.57
N VAL A 21 0.26 -7.23 10.34
CA VAL A 21 0.52 -8.63 9.97
C VAL A 21 1.90 -9.04 10.47
N SER A 22 1.97 -10.20 11.12
CA SER A 22 3.25 -10.74 11.57
C SER A 22 4.17 -10.99 10.39
N GLY A 23 5.40 -10.54 10.49
CA GLY A 23 6.39 -10.70 9.43
C GLY A 23 6.53 -9.52 8.50
N VAL A 24 5.69 -8.51 8.63
CA VAL A 24 5.82 -7.27 7.85
C VAL A 24 6.71 -6.30 8.63
N ALA A 25 7.80 -5.85 8.00
CA ALA A 25 8.68 -4.86 8.59
C ALA A 25 8.13 -3.44 8.37
N PHE A 26 7.86 -3.09 7.12
CA PHE A 26 7.29 -1.80 6.75
C PHE A 26 6.78 -1.85 5.32
N LEU A 27 6.00 -0.83 4.97
CA LEU A 27 5.55 -0.59 3.60
C LEU A 27 6.58 0.26 2.87
N ARG A 28 6.73 0.01 1.58
CA ARG A 28 7.70 0.74 0.77
C ARG A 28 6.99 1.38 -0.43
N PRO A 29 7.26 2.68 -0.70
CA PRO A 29 6.65 3.34 -1.86
C PRO A 29 7.06 2.66 -3.16
N ALA A 30 6.14 2.65 -4.13
CA ALA A 30 6.46 2.20 -5.47
C ALA A 30 7.52 3.10 -6.09
N LEU A 31 8.28 2.57 -7.05
CA LEU A 31 9.37 3.31 -7.70
C LEU A 31 8.89 4.63 -8.30
N GLY A 32 7.70 4.64 -8.91
CA GLY A 32 7.13 5.85 -9.46
C GLY A 32 6.90 6.95 -8.43
N ASP A 33 6.49 6.57 -7.22
CA ASP A 33 6.28 7.52 -6.14
C ASP A 33 7.61 8.10 -5.66
N LEU A 34 8.65 7.28 -5.61
CA LEU A 34 10.00 7.73 -5.26
C LEU A 34 10.54 8.73 -6.28
N LEU A 35 10.34 8.46 -7.57
CA LEU A 35 10.76 9.37 -8.63
C LEU A 35 10.01 10.69 -8.56
N ARG A 36 8.71 10.64 -8.32
CA ARG A 36 7.90 11.84 -8.17
C ARG A 36 8.38 12.69 -6.99
N SER A 37 8.67 12.06 -5.88
CA SER A 37 9.18 12.74 -4.69
C SER A 37 10.54 13.38 -4.98
N ALA A 38 11.41 12.72 -5.73
CA ALA A 38 12.70 13.27 -6.11
C ALA A 38 12.55 14.50 -7.01
N VAL A 39 11.62 14.47 -7.95
CA VAL A 39 11.34 15.61 -8.83
C VAL A 39 10.83 16.80 -8.03
N VAL A 40 9.89 16.56 -7.12
CA VAL A 40 9.35 17.62 -6.26
C VAL A 40 10.47 18.24 -5.41
N ALA A 41 11.34 17.42 -4.86
CA ALA A 41 12.47 17.92 -4.08
C ALA A 41 13.40 18.80 -4.90
N ARG A 42 13.64 18.45 -6.16
CA ARG A 42 14.50 19.22 -7.05
C ARG A 42 13.89 20.56 -7.44
N THR A 43 12.59 20.62 -7.60
CA THR A 43 11.91 21.83 -8.02
C THR A 43 11.67 22.82 -6.88
N GLY A 44 11.98 22.44 -5.67
CA GLY A 44 11.78 23.29 -4.50
C GLY A 44 10.31 23.48 -4.13
N LEU A 45 9.41 22.77 -4.77
CA LEU A 45 7.98 22.82 -4.47
C LEU A 45 7.64 21.92 -3.27
N ARG A 46 8.55 21.83 -2.36
CA ARG A 46 8.43 20.95 -1.21
C ARG A 46 7.40 21.50 -0.24
N THR A 47 6.32 20.75 -0.07
CA THR A 47 5.37 21.04 1.00
C THR A 47 5.88 20.48 2.32
N PRO A 48 5.62 21.17 3.44
CA PRO A 48 5.94 20.61 4.75
C PRO A 48 5.26 19.25 4.92
N GLY A 49 5.97 18.30 5.48
CA GLY A 49 5.41 16.97 5.67
C GLY A 49 5.52 16.05 4.47
N THR A 50 6.42 16.32 3.54
CA THR A 50 6.69 15.43 2.43
C THR A 50 7.43 14.17 2.84
N ALA A 51 7.58 13.92 4.11
CA ALA A 51 8.00 12.60 4.57
C ALA A 51 7.10 11.56 3.92
N VAL A 52 7.67 10.43 3.53
CA VAL A 52 6.93 9.36 2.90
C VAL A 52 5.71 9.02 3.76
N ARG A 53 4.52 9.13 3.18
CA ARG A 53 3.29 8.85 3.90
C ARG A 53 3.27 7.39 4.34
N ARG A 54 2.66 7.12 5.48
CA ARG A 54 2.56 5.75 5.99
C ARG A 54 1.89 4.81 5.00
N ASN A 55 0.97 5.32 4.19
CA ASN A 55 0.25 4.53 3.21
C ASN A 55 0.87 4.56 1.81
N ALA A 56 2.09 5.06 1.67
CA ALA A 56 2.73 5.20 0.37
C ALA A 56 2.97 3.86 -0.33
N GLY A 57 3.05 2.76 0.42
CA GLY A 57 3.21 1.43 -0.14
C GLY A 57 1.90 0.79 -0.59
N VAL A 58 0.77 1.47 -0.43
CA VAL A 58 -0.54 0.97 -0.82
C VAL A 58 -1.06 1.79 -1.99
N ARG A 59 -1.47 1.11 -3.05
CA ARG A 59 -2.02 1.75 -4.24
C ARG A 59 -3.38 1.15 -4.57
N ILE A 60 -4.37 2.01 -4.73
CA ILE A 60 -5.71 1.61 -5.15
C ILE A 60 -5.92 2.11 -6.57
N THR A 61 -6.24 1.19 -7.47
CA THR A 61 -6.45 1.49 -8.88
C THR A 61 -7.90 1.20 -9.25
N HIS A 62 -8.50 2.07 -10.05
CA HIS A 62 -9.86 1.90 -10.55
C HIS A 62 -9.82 1.73 -12.07
N PRO A 63 -9.49 0.53 -12.57
CA PRO A 63 -9.46 0.31 -14.02
C PRO A 63 -10.85 0.42 -14.61
N ASP A 64 -10.95 0.99 -15.81
CA ASP A 64 -12.23 1.13 -16.51
C ASP A 64 -12.83 -0.25 -16.80
N GLY A 65 -14.07 -0.45 -16.35
CA GLY A 65 -14.79 -1.68 -16.58
C GLY A 65 -14.31 -2.88 -15.78
N GLU A 66 -13.37 -2.70 -14.87
CA GLU A 66 -12.84 -3.77 -14.04
C GLU A 66 -13.03 -3.45 -12.56
N PRO A 67 -12.99 -4.47 -11.70
CA PRO A 67 -13.06 -4.21 -10.26
C PRO A 67 -11.85 -3.46 -9.76
N VAL A 68 -12.03 -2.79 -8.63
CA VAL A 68 -10.95 -2.08 -7.95
C VAL A 68 -9.81 -3.04 -7.65
N LYS A 69 -8.59 -2.57 -7.86
CA LYS A 69 -7.38 -3.35 -7.64
C LYS A 69 -6.54 -2.69 -6.55
N VAL A 70 -6.05 -3.49 -5.61
CA VAL A 70 -5.18 -3.01 -4.54
C VAL A 70 -3.79 -3.60 -4.72
N GLU A 71 -2.78 -2.74 -4.69
CA GLU A 71 -1.38 -3.14 -4.76
C GLU A 71 -0.68 -2.75 -3.46
N VAL A 72 0.08 -3.68 -2.89
CA VAL A 72 0.82 -3.46 -1.65
C VAL A 72 2.28 -3.81 -1.86
N HIS A 73 3.18 -2.90 -1.54
CA HIS A 73 4.61 -3.11 -1.63
C HIS A 73 5.18 -3.15 -0.22
N VAL A 74 5.78 -4.27 0.15
CA VAL A 74 6.21 -4.51 1.53
C VAL A 74 7.66 -4.98 1.60
N VAL A 75 8.27 -4.71 2.74
CA VAL A 75 9.53 -5.33 3.16
C VAL A 75 9.18 -6.28 4.30
N LEU A 76 9.64 -7.52 4.20
CA LEU A 76 9.36 -8.55 5.20
C LEU A 76 10.49 -8.66 6.22
N LEU A 77 10.14 -9.17 7.39
CA LEU A 77 11.12 -9.53 8.40
C LEU A 77 11.74 -10.89 8.08
N HIS A 78 13.05 -11.01 8.30
CA HIS A 78 13.74 -12.28 8.19
C HIS A 78 13.15 -13.31 9.17
N GLY A 79 13.12 -14.56 8.76
CA GLY A 79 12.60 -15.63 9.59
C GLY A 79 11.13 -15.98 9.37
N HIS A 80 10.44 -15.23 8.53
CA HIS A 80 9.04 -15.50 8.18
C HIS A 80 8.95 -16.00 6.75
N ARG A 81 8.04 -16.94 6.51
CA ARG A 81 7.84 -17.47 5.16
C ARG A 81 7.04 -16.46 4.34
N ALA A 82 7.61 -16.02 3.21
CA ALA A 82 6.98 -15.02 2.36
C ALA A 82 5.58 -15.44 1.91
N VAL A 83 5.39 -16.70 1.57
CA VAL A 83 4.09 -17.23 1.14
C VAL A 83 3.03 -17.02 2.22
N ASP A 84 3.37 -17.33 3.47
CA ASP A 84 2.44 -17.19 4.58
C ASP A 84 2.14 -15.73 4.88
N VAL A 85 3.18 -14.89 4.87
CA VAL A 85 3.03 -13.46 5.15
C VAL A 85 2.18 -12.79 4.07
N THR A 86 2.44 -13.08 2.79
CA THR A 86 1.67 -12.47 1.70
C THR A 86 0.21 -12.91 1.72
N ARG A 87 -0.06 -14.17 2.10
CA ARG A 87 -1.44 -14.63 2.26
C ARG A 87 -2.15 -13.87 3.37
N ASP A 88 -1.49 -13.70 4.50
CA ASP A 88 -2.05 -12.96 5.63
C ASP A 88 -2.28 -11.50 5.27
N ILE A 89 -1.38 -10.91 4.48
CA ILE A 89 -1.56 -9.54 3.97
C ILE A 89 -2.81 -9.45 3.12
N ARG A 90 -3.01 -10.39 2.19
CA ARG A 90 -4.20 -10.37 1.33
C ARG A 90 -5.47 -10.46 2.15
N GLU A 91 -5.50 -11.32 3.14
CA GLU A 91 -6.65 -11.47 4.02
C GLU A 91 -6.91 -10.19 4.82
N ALA A 92 -5.86 -9.57 5.35
CA ALA A 92 -5.97 -8.34 6.10
C ALA A 92 -6.50 -7.19 5.22
N VAL A 93 -6.01 -7.10 3.98
CA VAL A 93 -6.47 -6.08 3.04
C VAL A 93 -7.95 -6.25 2.71
N ARG A 94 -8.36 -7.47 2.42
CA ARG A 94 -9.77 -7.74 2.10
C ARG A 94 -10.68 -7.41 3.27
N ALA A 95 -10.25 -7.73 4.47
CA ALA A 95 -11.03 -7.42 5.67
C ALA A 95 -11.09 -5.92 5.96
N ALA A 96 -10.06 -5.19 5.61
CA ALA A 96 -9.95 -3.76 5.87
C ALA A 96 -10.63 -2.90 4.79
N TYR A 97 -10.85 -3.43 3.61
CA TYR A 97 -11.42 -2.65 2.52
C TYR A 97 -12.89 -2.33 2.80
N PRO A 98 -13.26 -1.04 2.81
CA PRO A 98 -14.56 -0.63 3.36
C PRO A 98 -15.78 -1.09 2.56
N THR A 99 -15.62 -1.49 1.31
CA THR A 99 -16.77 -1.94 0.51
C THR A 99 -17.17 -3.38 0.78
N GLY A 100 -16.34 -4.12 1.50
CA GLY A 100 -16.66 -5.51 1.82
C GLY A 100 -16.79 -6.43 0.63
N THR A 101 -16.25 -6.07 -0.52
CA THR A 101 -16.30 -6.88 -1.73
C THR A 101 -15.32 -8.04 -1.60
N PRO A 102 -15.80 -9.28 -1.52
CA PRO A 102 -14.91 -10.40 -1.21
C PRO A 102 -13.94 -10.79 -2.32
N ALA A 103 -14.12 -10.27 -3.53
CA ALA A 103 -13.35 -10.66 -4.69
C ALA A 103 -12.37 -9.58 -5.19
N ILE A 104 -11.96 -8.66 -4.32
CA ILE A 104 -11.03 -7.61 -4.71
C ILE A 104 -9.65 -8.21 -5.01
N PRO A 105 -9.10 -7.99 -6.23
CA PRO A 105 -7.74 -8.42 -6.51
C PRO A 105 -6.73 -7.67 -5.64
N VAL A 106 -5.90 -8.42 -4.92
CA VAL A 106 -4.85 -7.85 -4.08
C VAL A 106 -3.52 -8.38 -4.58
N HIS A 107 -2.67 -7.47 -5.00
CA HIS A 107 -1.31 -7.80 -5.46
C HIS A 107 -0.30 -7.38 -4.41
N VAL A 108 0.43 -8.32 -3.88
CA VAL A 108 1.45 -8.08 -2.88
C VAL A 108 2.82 -8.24 -3.52
N THR A 109 3.63 -7.20 -3.49
CA THR A 109 4.99 -7.24 -4.00
C THR A 109 5.95 -7.15 -2.82
N VAL A 110 6.79 -8.16 -2.66
CA VAL A 110 7.84 -8.16 -1.65
C VAL A 110 9.06 -7.50 -2.26
N THR A 111 9.45 -6.34 -1.74
CA THR A 111 10.56 -5.56 -2.28
C THR A 111 11.86 -5.77 -1.53
N GLY A 112 11.82 -6.47 -0.42
CA GLY A 112 13.02 -6.77 0.34
C GLY A 112 12.71 -7.59 1.58
N ILE A 113 13.77 -8.13 2.18
CA ILE A 113 13.69 -8.89 3.43
C ILE A 113 14.81 -8.38 4.33
N LEU A 114 14.45 -8.04 5.55
CA LEU A 114 15.43 -7.59 6.54
C LEU A 114 16.04 -8.77 7.29
#